data_3ac6451c580b7c423ee292c3b7111781
#
_entry.id   3ac6451c580b7c423ee292c3b7111781
#
_cell.length_a   1.000
_cell.length_b   1.000
_cell.length_c   1.000
_cell.angle_alpha   90.00
_cell.angle_beta   90.00
_cell.angle_gamma   90.00
#
_symmetry.space_group_name_H-M   'P 1'
#
loop_
_entity.id
_entity.type
_entity.pdbx_description
1 polymer ?
#
loop_
_entity_poly.entity_id
_entity_poly.type
_entity_poly.pdbx_seq_one_letter_code
_entity_poly.pdbx_strand_id
1 'polypeptide(L)'
;MELRPTEDRRLYVNGLGETVELEADFLFPMLKSSELAKGATPSRYMLVTQQTVGEDTSVIADRAPLTWQYLESHAPTLDSRSSSIYRNRPRFSVFGVGGYSFAPWKVAISGFYKQLDFRCVGPFDNKCVVLDDTAYFLACQSEDEAQKIAVMLNSEKAKGFFNSFVFWDAKRPITAGLLSSLDLGCLARQLGVAAFPQDGEGVARIGS
;
A
#
# COMPACT_ATOMS: atom_id res chain seq x y z
N MET A 1 -7.47 6.80 -6.85
CA MET A 1 -8.15 6.61 -8.15
C MET A 1 -7.42 5.51 -8.90
N GLU A 2 -8.11 4.42 -9.24
CA GLU A 2 -7.54 3.26 -9.93
C GLU A 2 -7.57 3.45 -11.45
N LEU A 3 -6.48 3.04 -12.10
CA LEU A 3 -6.26 3.16 -13.53
C LEU A 3 -5.65 1.86 -14.08
N ARG A 4 -6.03 1.45 -15.28
CA ARG A 4 -5.43 0.31 -15.98
C ARG A 4 -4.72 0.82 -17.23
N PRO A 5 -3.45 0.47 -17.44
CA PRO A 5 -2.75 0.87 -18.65
C PRO A 5 -3.37 0.21 -19.88
N THR A 6 -3.35 0.91 -21.01
CA THR A 6 -3.61 0.32 -22.34
C THR A 6 -2.43 -0.54 -22.79
N GLU A 7 -2.56 -1.26 -23.88
CA GLU A 7 -1.50 -2.15 -24.39
C GLU A 7 -0.19 -1.41 -24.66
N ASP A 8 -0.26 -0.19 -25.16
CA ASP A 8 0.90 0.67 -25.44
C ASP A 8 1.43 1.44 -24.22
N ARG A 9 0.74 1.32 -23.06
CA ARG A 9 1.07 1.99 -21.80
C ARG A 9 1.14 3.52 -21.84
N ARG A 10 0.61 4.16 -22.90
CA ARG A 10 0.55 5.63 -23.02
C ARG A 10 -0.73 6.19 -22.44
N LEU A 11 -1.80 5.42 -22.55
CA LEU A 11 -3.12 5.79 -22.05
C LEU A 11 -3.53 4.88 -20.92
N TYR A 12 -4.47 5.35 -20.13
CA TYR A 12 -5.01 4.62 -19.00
C TYR A 12 -6.54 4.60 -19.07
N VAL A 13 -7.14 3.51 -18.64
CA VAL A 13 -8.60 3.37 -18.50
C VAL A 13 -8.96 3.45 -17.03
N ASN A 14 -9.83 4.38 -16.66
CA ASN A 14 -10.32 4.55 -15.30
C ASN A 14 -11.52 3.62 -14.99
N GLY A 15 -12.01 3.67 -13.74
CA GLY A 15 -13.15 2.86 -13.30
C GLY A 15 -14.49 3.22 -13.95
N LEU A 16 -14.58 4.34 -14.67
CA LEU A 16 -15.75 4.79 -15.43
C LEU A 16 -15.69 4.34 -16.91
N GLY A 17 -14.60 3.69 -17.32
CA GLY A 17 -14.38 3.27 -18.71
C GLY A 17 -13.83 4.36 -19.61
N GLU A 18 -13.43 5.50 -19.05
CA GLU A 18 -12.82 6.59 -19.82
C GLU A 18 -11.34 6.31 -20.07
N THR A 19 -10.91 6.57 -21.31
CA THR A 19 -9.50 6.49 -21.68
C THR A 19 -8.87 7.88 -21.55
N VAL A 20 -7.80 7.96 -20.76
CA VAL A 20 -7.16 9.22 -20.38
C VAL A 20 -5.64 9.14 -20.56
N GLU A 21 -5.04 10.25 -20.90
CA GLU A 21 -3.59 10.46 -20.90
C GLU A 21 -3.21 11.20 -19.62
N LEU A 22 -2.23 10.68 -18.88
CA LEU A 22 -1.79 11.24 -17.61
C LEU A 22 -0.28 11.15 -17.50
N GLU A 23 0.31 12.14 -16.84
CA GLU A 23 1.75 12.12 -16.55
C GLU A 23 2.09 10.99 -15.55
N ALA A 24 3.23 10.38 -15.78
CA ALA A 24 3.67 9.24 -14.97
C ALA A 24 3.99 9.61 -13.51
N ASP A 25 4.34 10.86 -13.23
CA ASP A 25 4.86 11.32 -11.93
C ASP A 25 3.94 10.97 -10.75
N PHE A 26 2.63 11.05 -10.97
CA PHE A 26 1.62 10.79 -9.95
C PHE A 26 0.98 9.40 -10.06
N LEU A 27 1.47 8.55 -10.97
CA LEU A 27 0.99 7.19 -11.16
C LEU A 27 1.91 6.19 -10.49
N PHE A 28 1.37 5.38 -9.58
CA PHE A 28 2.11 4.35 -8.86
C PHE A 28 1.52 2.97 -9.14
N PRO A 29 2.36 1.97 -9.46
CA PRO A 29 1.90 0.59 -9.58
C PRO A 29 1.17 0.18 -8.31
N MET A 30 0.04 -0.53 -8.45
CA MET A 30 -0.81 -0.89 -7.32
C MET A 30 -1.12 -2.39 -7.31
N LEU A 31 -1.10 -2.97 -6.11
CA LEU A 31 -1.63 -4.31 -5.85
C LEU A 31 -2.84 -4.24 -4.93
N LYS A 32 -3.90 -4.93 -5.31
CA LYS A 32 -5.03 -5.21 -4.42
C LYS A 32 -4.75 -6.45 -3.56
N SER A 33 -5.45 -6.55 -2.47
CA SER A 33 -5.40 -7.69 -1.55
C SER A 33 -5.52 -9.04 -2.27
N SER A 34 -6.38 -9.14 -3.30
CA SER A 34 -6.56 -10.37 -4.08
C SER A 34 -5.37 -10.70 -5.00
N GLU A 35 -4.70 -9.69 -5.52
CA GLU A 35 -3.51 -9.84 -6.36
C GLU A 35 -2.30 -10.21 -5.49
N LEU A 36 -2.18 -9.53 -4.34
CA LEU A 36 -1.17 -9.85 -3.33
C LEU A 36 -1.27 -11.30 -2.88
N ALA A 37 -2.48 -11.78 -2.53
CA ALA A 37 -2.68 -13.16 -2.08
C ALA A 37 -2.31 -14.20 -3.17
N LYS A 38 -2.46 -13.85 -4.44
CA LYS A 38 -2.08 -14.72 -5.57
C LYS A 38 -0.60 -14.61 -5.97
N GLY A 39 0.14 -13.66 -5.39
CA GLY A 39 1.52 -13.36 -5.81
C GLY A 39 1.61 -12.80 -7.22
N ALA A 40 0.57 -12.07 -7.65
CA ALA A 40 0.55 -11.44 -8.96
C ALA A 40 1.46 -10.21 -9.00
N THR A 41 1.93 -9.86 -10.20
CA THR A 41 2.58 -8.57 -10.46
C THR A 41 1.54 -7.46 -10.62
N PRO A 42 1.89 -6.18 -10.36
CA PRO A 42 0.98 -5.07 -10.58
C PRO A 42 0.48 -5.01 -12.03
N SER A 43 -0.83 -4.92 -12.21
CA SER A 43 -1.49 -4.78 -13.52
C SER A 43 -2.29 -3.49 -13.62
N ARG A 44 -2.20 -2.65 -12.60
CA ARG A 44 -2.92 -1.37 -12.47
C ARG A 44 -2.07 -0.34 -11.76
N TYR A 45 -2.52 0.90 -11.87
CA TYR A 45 -1.89 2.04 -11.23
C TYR A 45 -2.88 2.77 -10.34
N MET A 46 -2.36 3.42 -9.34
CA MET A 46 -3.10 4.37 -8.50
C MET A 46 -2.62 5.77 -8.81
N LEU A 47 -3.54 6.66 -9.14
CA LEU A 47 -3.25 8.09 -9.15
C LEU A 47 -3.21 8.59 -7.72
N VAL A 48 -2.02 9.03 -7.29
CA VAL A 48 -1.74 9.54 -5.94
C VAL A 48 -1.36 11.00 -6.04
N THR A 49 -2.16 11.85 -5.42
CA THR A 49 -2.07 13.30 -5.53
C THR A 49 -1.17 13.96 -4.49
N GLN A 50 -0.81 13.23 -3.43
CA GLN A 50 0.10 13.68 -2.38
C GLN A 50 0.86 12.50 -1.78
N GLN A 51 2.03 12.77 -1.18
CA GLN A 51 2.83 11.75 -0.48
C GLN A 51 2.68 11.85 1.04
N THR A 52 2.36 13.02 1.54
CA THR A 52 2.13 13.26 2.96
C THR A 52 0.74 13.81 3.23
N VAL A 53 0.30 13.65 4.47
CA VAL A 53 -1.01 14.14 4.90
C VAL A 53 -1.00 15.67 4.94
N GLY A 54 -1.90 16.31 4.19
CA GLY A 54 -2.02 17.78 4.15
C GLY A 54 -1.10 18.45 3.14
N GLU A 55 -0.34 17.71 2.35
CA GLU A 55 0.46 18.23 1.24
C GLU A 55 -0.43 18.94 0.21
N ASP A 56 0.01 20.10 -0.25
CA ASP A 56 -0.72 20.88 -1.23
C ASP A 56 -0.77 20.17 -2.59
N THR A 57 -1.97 19.86 -3.02
CA THR A 57 -2.21 19.18 -4.30
C THR A 57 -2.28 20.13 -5.48
N SER A 58 -2.34 21.46 -5.27
CA SER A 58 -2.38 22.46 -6.35
C SER A 58 -1.11 22.47 -7.20
N VAL A 59 0.01 22.02 -6.63
CA VAL A 59 1.29 21.87 -7.35
C VAL A 59 1.19 20.94 -8.56
N ILE A 60 0.17 20.08 -8.63
CA ILE A 60 -0.08 19.20 -9.77
C ILE A 60 -0.41 20.01 -11.04
N ALA A 61 -1.06 21.16 -10.88
CA ALA A 61 -1.41 22.02 -12.01
C ALA A 61 -0.19 22.42 -12.85
N ASP A 62 0.93 22.70 -12.19
CA ASP A 62 2.19 23.10 -12.85
C ASP A 62 3.03 21.90 -13.29
N ARG A 63 3.05 20.83 -12.48
CA ARG A 63 3.92 19.67 -12.69
C ARG A 63 3.34 18.63 -13.63
N ALA A 64 2.02 18.49 -13.66
CA ALA A 64 1.29 17.46 -14.40
C ALA A 64 -0.07 18.01 -14.88
N PRO A 65 -0.08 18.89 -15.89
CA PRO A 65 -1.28 19.59 -16.33
C PRO A 65 -2.37 18.66 -16.86
N LEU A 66 -2.05 17.54 -17.52
CA LEU A 66 -3.05 16.56 -17.96
C LEU A 66 -3.72 15.89 -16.75
N THR A 67 -2.92 15.53 -15.75
CA THR A 67 -3.42 14.98 -14.48
C THR A 67 -4.31 15.99 -13.76
N TRP A 68 -3.92 17.29 -13.74
CA TRP A 68 -4.73 18.33 -13.14
C TRP A 68 -6.06 18.49 -13.87
N GLN A 69 -6.05 18.56 -15.21
CA GLN A 69 -7.25 18.62 -16.02
C GLN A 69 -8.19 17.44 -15.78
N TYR A 70 -7.63 16.23 -15.64
CA TYR A 70 -8.39 15.04 -15.29
C TYR A 70 -9.05 15.18 -13.90
N LEU A 71 -8.34 15.66 -12.90
CA LEU A 71 -8.88 15.89 -11.55
C LEU A 71 -10.01 16.94 -11.56
N GLU A 72 -9.82 18.04 -12.29
CA GLU A 72 -10.81 19.10 -12.43
C GLU A 72 -12.08 18.63 -13.17
N SER A 73 -11.95 17.81 -14.21
CA SER A 73 -13.10 17.25 -14.93
C SER A 73 -13.93 16.31 -14.04
N HIS A 74 -13.31 15.68 -13.04
CA HIS A 74 -13.98 14.80 -12.08
C HIS A 74 -14.28 15.48 -10.73
N ALA A 75 -14.05 16.77 -10.63
CA ALA A 75 -14.23 17.54 -9.40
C ALA A 75 -15.63 17.38 -8.76
N PRO A 76 -16.74 17.40 -9.51
CA PRO A 76 -18.07 17.24 -8.89
C PRO A 76 -18.19 15.92 -8.12
N THR A 77 -17.62 14.84 -8.64
CA THR A 77 -17.64 13.52 -7.98
C THR A 77 -16.66 13.48 -6.81
N LEU A 78 -15.45 14.04 -6.98
CA LEU A 78 -14.42 14.02 -5.95
C LEU A 78 -14.76 14.92 -4.76
N ASP A 79 -15.35 16.08 -5.01
CA ASP A 79 -15.75 17.05 -3.99
C ASP A 79 -17.03 16.59 -3.22
N SER A 80 -17.85 15.74 -3.83
CA SER A 80 -19.04 15.15 -3.18
C SER A 80 -18.73 14.06 -2.14
N ARG A 81 -17.43 13.69 -1.95
CA ARG A 81 -17.04 12.71 -0.93
C ARG A 81 -17.44 13.17 0.47
N SER A 82 -18.37 12.43 1.08
CA SER A 82 -19.00 12.80 2.37
C SER A 82 -18.15 12.46 3.60
N SER A 83 -17.10 11.66 3.45
CA SER A 83 -16.26 11.22 4.57
C SER A 83 -15.59 12.42 5.27
N SER A 84 -15.68 12.43 6.60
CA SER A 84 -15.03 13.44 7.45
C SER A 84 -13.51 13.51 7.26
N ILE A 85 -12.91 12.45 6.73
CA ILE A 85 -11.48 12.35 6.43
C ILE A 85 -11.03 13.44 5.46
N TYR A 86 -11.89 13.89 4.55
CA TYR A 86 -11.56 14.89 3.53
C TYR A 86 -11.85 16.33 3.94
N ARG A 87 -12.57 16.57 5.05
CA ARG A 87 -13.10 17.90 5.41
C ARG A 87 -12.05 19.01 5.57
N ASN A 88 -10.85 18.66 6.03
CA ASN A 88 -9.76 19.62 6.25
C ASN A 88 -8.50 19.19 5.49
N ARG A 89 -8.68 18.61 4.32
CA ARG A 89 -7.59 18.18 3.45
C ARG A 89 -7.57 19.04 2.19
N PRO A 90 -6.39 19.22 1.57
CA PRO A 90 -6.31 19.80 0.25
C PRO A 90 -7.26 19.09 -0.73
N ARG A 91 -7.78 19.83 -1.69
CA ARG A 91 -8.68 19.29 -2.71
C ARG A 91 -8.00 18.13 -3.43
N PHE A 92 -8.76 17.12 -3.81
CA PHE A 92 -8.28 15.90 -4.48
C PHE A 92 -7.40 14.97 -3.64
N SER A 93 -7.19 15.23 -2.36
CA SER A 93 -6.41 14.33 -1.50
C SER A 93 -6.90 12.89 -1.56
N VAL A 94 -5.96 11.95 -1.48
CA VAL A 94 -6.21 10.50 -1.40
C VAL A 94 -6.08 10.04 0.04
N PHE A 95 -7.00 9.18 0.49
CA PHE A 95 -6.96 8.61 1.84
C PHE A 95 -5.96 7.45 1.95
N GLY A 96 -5.41 7.26 3.15
CA GLY A 96 -4.55 6.11 3.45
C GLY A 96 -3.14 6.20 2.87
N VAL A 97 -2.74 7.38 2.40
CA VAL A 97 -1.41 7.62 1.84
C VAL A 97 -0.56 8.42 2.82
N GLY A 98 0.66 7.97 3.04
CA GLY A 98 1.68 8.62 3.87
C GLY A 98 3.06 8.17 3.42
N GLY A 99 4.13 8.71 4.01
CA GLY A 99 5.51 8.39 3.65
C GLY A 99 5.80 6.88 3.61
N TYR A 100 5.19 6.12 4.50
CA TYR A 100 5.29 4.65 4.54
C TYR A 100 4.79 3.97 3.26
N SER A 101 3.82 4.57 2.55
CA SER A 101 3.26 4.01 1.30
C SER A 101 4.28 4.00 0.16
N PHE A 102 5.32 4.84 0.26
CA PHE A 102 6.35 5.01 -0.76
C PHE A 102 7.68 4.33 -0.40
N ALA A 103 7.73 3.56 0.68
CA ALA A 103 8.89 2.72 0.96
C ALA A 103 9.21 1.84 -0.24
N PRO A 104 10.50 1.68 -0.61
CA PRO A 104 10.89 0.93 -1.80
C PRO A 104 10.51 -0.55 -1.71
N TRP A 105 10.56 -1.12 -0.52
CA TRP A 105 10.20 -2.50 -0.26
C TRP A 105 9.14 -2.60 0.82
N LYS A 106 8.36 -3.67 0.77
CA LYS A 106 7.30 -3.93 1.76
C LYS A 106 7.19 -5.43 2.03
N VAL A 107 6.85 -5.76 3.28
CA VAL A 107 6.33 -7.10 3.59
C VAL A 107 4.84 -6.98 3.81
N ALA A 108 4.06 -7.58 2.94
CA ALA A 108 2.62 -7.35 2.86
C ALA A 108 1.79 -8.61 3.03
N ILE A 109 0.59 -8.46 3.58
CA ILE A 109 -0.39 -9.52 3.76
C ILE A 109 -1.79 -9.03 3.41
N SER A 110 -2.59 -9.92 2.82
CA SER A 110 -4.00 -9.64 2.55
C SER A 110 -4.85 -9.68 3.82
N GLY A 111 -5.68 -8.67 4.05
CA GLY A 111 -6.61 -8.64 5.18
C GLY A 111 -7.84 -9.54 5.02
N PHE A 112 -8.20 -9.92 3.78
CA PHE A 112 -9.42 -10.69 3.48
C PHE A 112 -9.21 -12.19 3.32
N TYR A 113 -8.02 -12.58 2.89
CA TYR A 113 -7.75 -13.99 2.64
C TYR A 113 -7.43 -14.69 3.94
N LYS A 114 -8.03 -15.86 4.15
CA LYS A 114 -7.86 -16.69 5.35
C LYS A 114 -6.53 -17.47 5.32
N GLN A 115 -5.44 -16.74 5.10
CA GLN A 115 -4.09 -17.29 5.01
C GLN A 115 -3.08 -16.32 5.62
N LEU A 116 -2.20 -16.85 6.45
CA LEU A 116 -1.03 -16.12 6.97
C LEU A 116 0.13 -16.31 5.97
N ASP A 117 0.08 -15.54 4.88
CA ASP A 117 1.09 -15.57 3.82
C ASP A 117 1.63 -14.15 3.60
N PHE A 118 2.79 -13.89 4.19
CA PHE A 118 3.48 -12.61 4.10
C PHE A 118 4.38 -12.59 2.88
N ARG A 119 4.20 -11.61 2.02
CA ARG A 119 4.92 -11.48 0.76
C ARG A 119 5.81 -10.27 0.74
N CYS A 120 7.02 -10.46 0.20
CA CYS A 120 7.91 -9.37 -0.12
C CYS A 120 7.43 -8.71 -1.42
N VAL A 121 7.24 -7.39 -1.39
CA VAL A 121 6.82 -6.56 -2.52
C VAL A 121 7.90 -5.51 -2.76
N GLY A 122 8.56 -5.60 -3.90
CA GLY A 122 9.59 -4.66 -4.34
C GLY A 122 9.09 -3.66 -5.38
N PRO A 123 9.98 -2.82 -5.91
CA PRO A 123 9.67 -1.87 -6.96
C PRO A 123 9.16 -2.57 -8.24
N PHE A 124 8.28 -1.89 -8.95
CA PHE A 124 7.79 -2.30 -10.27
C PHE A 124 7.82 -1.08 -11.21
N ASP A 125 8.27 -1.26 -12.44
CA ASP A 125 8.47 -0.15 -13.42
C ASP A 125 9.27 1.03 -12.81
N ASN A 126 10.33 0.74 -12.04
CA ASN A 126 11.17 1.71 -11.32
C ASN A 126 10.43 2.59 -10.30
N LYS A 127 9.28 2.15 -9.83
CA LYS A 127 8.49 2.85 -8.81
C LYS A 127 8.14 1.93 -7.64
N CYS A 128 7.98 2.51 -6.48
CA CYS A 128 7.43 1.76 -5.35
C CYS A 128 5.98 1.32 -5.65
N VAL A 129 5.64 0.11 -5.24
CA VAL A 129 4.29 -0.43 -5.35
C VAL A 129 3.46 0.06 -4.17
N VAL A 130 2.30 0.67 -4.44
CA VAL A 130 1.32 1.02 -3.42
C VAL A 130 0.30 -0.12 -3.26
N LEU A 131 -0.28 -0.22 -2.07
CA LEU A 131 -1.26 -1.25 -1.75
C LEU A 131 -2.62 -0.60 -1.47
N ASP A 132 -3.70 -1.31 -1.76
CA ASP A 132 -5.04 -0.84 -1.42
C ASP A 132 -5.31 -0.93 0.11
N ASP A 133 -6.40 -0.34 0.57
CA ASP A 133 -6.82 -0.28 1.97
C ASP A 133 -7.20 -1.63 2.57
N THR A 134 -7.15 -2.69 1.79
CA THR A 134 -7.49 -4.07 2.20
C THR A 134 -6.27 -4.95 2.46
N ALA A 135 -5.07 -4.43 2.19
CA ALA A 135 -3.80 -5.05 2.50
C ALA A 135 -3.10 -4.33 3.66
N TYR A 136 -2.38 -5.10 4.48
CA TYR A 136 -1.51 -4.58 5.54
C TYR A 136 -0.06 -4.80 5.15
N PHE A 137 0.83 -3.89 5.55
CA PHE A 137 2.24 -4.04 5.21
C PHE A 137 3.16 -3.38 6.22
N LEU A 138 4.38 -3.87 6.23
CA LEU A 138 5.54 -3.29 6.88
C LEU A 138 6.40 -2.60 5.80
N ALA A 139 6.73 -1.33 6.02
CA ALA A 139 7.63 -0.58 5.15
C ALA A 139 9.08 -1.01 5.42
N CYS A 140 9.84 -1.32 4.35
CA CYS A 140 11.23 -1.73 4.41
C CYS A 140 12.08 -0.86 3.49
N GLN A 141 13.34 -0.62 3.88
CA GLN A 141 14.25 0.23 3.11
C GLN A 141 15.06 -0.57 2.08
N SER A 142 15.18 -1.88 2.25
CA SER A 142 15.92 -2.75 1.35
C SER A 142 15.22 -4.08 1.11
N GLU A 143 15.63 -4.75 0.04
CA GLU A 143 15.17 -6.10 -0.28
C GLU A 143 15.56 -7.11 0.80
N ASP A 144 16.82 -7.05 1.25
CA ASP A 144 17.34 -7.93 2.30
C ASP A 144 16.53 -7.83 3.59
N GLU A 145 16.19 -6.62 4.02
CA GLU A 145 15.32 -6.38 5.17
C GLU A 145 13.94 -7.00 4.95
N ALA A 146 13.30 -6.72 3.82
CA ALA A 146 11.98 -7.24 3.51
C ALA A 146 11.96 -8.77 3.43
N GLN A 147 12.97 -9.39 2.81
CA GLN A 147 13.09 -10.84 2.73
C GLN A 147 13.25 -11.48 4.11
N LYS A 148 14.13 -10.93 4.96
CA LYS A 148 14.34 -11.42 6.32
C LYS A 148 13.05 -11.36 7.15
N ILE A 149 12.35 -10.22 7.11
CA ILE A 149 11.07 -10.06 7.82
C ILE A 149 10.02 -11.04 7.28
N ALA A 150 9.90 -11.18 5.96
CA ALA A 150 8.94 -12.09 5.34
C ALA A 150 9.20 -13.55 5.76
N VAL A 151 10.45 -13.99 5.78
CA VAL A 151 10.83 -15.34 6.25
C VAL A 151 10.45 -15.54 7.72
N MET A 152 10.73 -14.56 8.58
CA MET A 152 10.39 -14.63 10.00
C MET A 152 8.87 -14.71 10.22
N LEU A 153 8.09 -13.86 9.53
CA LEU A 153 6.64 -13.83 9.67
C LEU A 153 5.94 -15.06 9.08
N ASN A 154 6.56 -15.72 8.11
CA ASN A 154 6.10 -17.00 7.56
C ASN A 154 6.57 -18.23 8.35
N SER A 155 7.37 -18.07 9.40
CA SER A 155 7.81 -19.18 10.25
C SER A 155 6.64 -19.83 10.98
N GLU A 156 6.78 -21.12 11.33
CA GLU A 156 5.78 -21.84 12.11
C GLU A 156 5.52 -21.18 13.48
N LYS A 157 6.54 -20.55 14.08
CA LYS A 157 6.38 -19.82 15.35
C LYS A 157 5.47 -18.60 15.19
N ALA A 158 5.68 -17.78 14.16
CA ALA A 158 4.83 -16.61 13.89
C ALA A 158 3.40 -17.03 13.51
N LYS A 159 3.28 -18.05 12.65
CA LYS A 159 1.96 -18.60 12.27
C LYS A 159 1.21 -19.18 13.46
N GLY A 160 1.89 -19.93 14.32
CA GLY A 160 1.32 -20.46 15.56
C GLY A 160 0.82 -19.34 16.48
N PHE A 161 1.63 -18.29 16.65
CA PHE A 161 1.22 -17.11 17.43
C PHE A 161 -0.05 -16.45 16.83
N PHE A 162 -0.06 -16.11 15.56
CA PHE A 162 -1.22 -15.47 14.93
C PHE A 162 -2.46 -16.35 14.97
N ASN A 163 -2.32 -17.66 14.72
CA ASN A 163 -3.44 -18.61 14.77
C ASN A 163 -4.09 -18.71 16.16
N SER A 164 -3.36 -18.38 17.25
CA SER A 164 -3.90 -18.36 18.61
C SER A 164 -4.85 -17.18 18.85
N PHE A 165 -4.82 -16.13 18.02
CA PHE A 165 -5.59 -14.90 18.20
C PHE A 165 -6.51 -14.55 17.03
N VAL A 166 -6.34 -15.17 15.85
CA VAL A 166 -7.12 -14.87 14.68
C VAL A 166 -8.52 -15.49 14.75
N PHE A 167 -9.52 -14.71 14.37
CA PHE A 167 -10.90 -15.18 14.22
C PHE A 167 -11.19 -15.42 12.74
N TRP A 168 -10.98 -16.66 12.30
CA TRP A 168 -11.08 -17.04 10.87
C TRP A 168 -12.48 -16.86 10.27
N ASP A 169 -13.53 -16.80 11.09
CA ASP A 169 -14.92 -16.59 10.64
C ASP A 169 -15.24 -15.11 10.43
N ALA A 170 -14.36 -14.20 10.83
CA ALA A 170 -14.54 -12.79 10.58
C ALA A 170 -14.44 -12.48 9.07
N LYS A 171 -15.17 -11.44 8.61
CA LYS A 171 -15.10 -10.95 7.23
C LYS A 171 -13.67 -10.48 6.87
N ARG A 172 -12.96 -9.89 7.84
CA ARG A 172 -11.56 -9.45 7.73
C ARG A 172 -10.80 -10.06 8.90
N PRO A 173 -10.32 -11.31 8.76
CA PRO A 173 -9.68 -12.03 9.88
C PRO A 173 -8.32 -11.44 10.25
N ILE A 174 -7.55 -10.95 9.27
CA ILE A 174 -6.28 -10.28 9.52
C ILE A 174 -6.56 -8.79 9.73
N THR A 175 -6.14 -8.27 10.88
CA THR A 175 -6.32 -6.88 11.28
C THR A 175 -5.00 -6.24 11.70
N ALA A 176 -4.93 -4.92 11.69
CA ALA A 176 -3.76 -4.18 12.18
C ALA A 176 -3.46 -4.54 13.63
N GLY A 177 -4.49 -4.64 14.50
CA GLY A 177 -4.34 -5.01 15.90
C GLY A 177 -3.73 -6.40 16.08
N LEU A 178 -4.18 -7.39 15.29
CA LEU A 178 -3.59 -8.74 15.30
C LEU A 178 -2.10 -8.69 14.90
N LEU A 179 -1.78 -7.99 13.81
CA LEU A 179 -0.41 -7.93 13.31
C LEU A 179 0.52 -7.18 14.29
N SER A 180 0.03 -6.12 14.93
CA SER A 180 0.79 -5.34 15.92
C SER A 180 1.01 -6.06 17.25
N SER A 181 0.33 -7.17 17.49
CA SER A 181 0.50 -7.95 18.74
C SER A 181 1.78 -8.79 18.77
N LEU A 182 2.43 -8.99 17.59
CA LEU A 182 3.67 -9.75 17.50
C LEU A 182 4.88 -8.82 17.62
N ASP A 183 5.75 -9.10 18.58
CA ASP A 183 7.05 -8.44 18.74
C ASP A 183 8.08 -9.09 17.79
N LEU A 184 8.47 -8.36 16.74
CA LEU A 184 9.45 -8.85 15.76
C LEU A 184 10.84 -9.08 16.36
N GLY A 185 11.25 -8.26 17.33
CA GLY A 185 12.54 -8.44 18.01
C GLY A 185 12.56 -9.72 18.86
N CYS A 186 11.46 -10.01 19.55
CA CYS A 186 11.30 -11.27 20.27
C CYS A 186 11.31 -12.48 19.31
N LEU A 187 10.58 -12.38 18.20
CA LEU A 187 10.55 -13.43 17.19
C LEU A 187 11.95 -13.67 16.59
N ALA A 188 12.68 -12.61 16.25
CA ALA A 188 14.06 -12.71 15.73
C ALA A 188 14.98 -13.47 16.67
N ARG A 189 14.97 -13.11 17.98
CA ARG A 189 15.73 -13.82 19.00
C ARG A 189 15.36 -15.30 19.08
N GLN A 190 14.08 -15.63 19.03
CA GLN A 190 13.62 -17.02 19.08
C GLN A 190 13.98 -17.84 17.86
N LEU A 191 14.17 -17.19 16.70
CA LEU A 191 14.56 -17.81 15.45
C LEU A 191 16.09 -17.84 15.26
N GLY A 192 16.86 -17.21 16.16
CA GLY A 192 18.32 -17.09 16.01
C GLY A 192 18.75 -16.18 14.85
N VAL A 193 17.86 -15.27 14.44
CA VAL A 193 18.17 -14.26 13.43
C VAL A 193 18.91 -13.12 14.11
N ALA A 194 20.05 -12.70 13.54
CA ALA A 194 20.81 -11.56 14.04
C ALA A 194 19.92 -10.33 14.15
N ALA A 195 20.07 -9.58 15.26
CA ALA A 195 19.20 -8.46 15.59
C ALA A 195 19.07 -7.47 14.43
N PHE A 196 17.84 -7.06 14.14
CA PHE A 196 17.56 -5.86 13.37
C PHE A 196 18.14 -4.65 14.09
N PRO A 197 18.62 -3.61 13.36
CA PRO A 197 18.99 -2.37 14.00
C PRO A 197 17.82 -1.86 14.84
N GLN A 198 18.08 -1.64 16.13
CA GLN A 198 17.06 -1.11 17.07
C GLN A 198 16.93 0.40 16.95
N ASP A 199 17.26 0.99 15.80
CA ASP A 199 17.17 2.43 15.60
C ASP A 199 15.69 2.81 15.42
N GLY A 200 15.17 3.33 16.49
CA GLY A 200 13.79 3.57 16.92
C GLY A 200 12.88 4.43 16.04
N GLU A 201 13.08 4.56 14.74
CA GLU A 201 12.15 5.25 13.84
C GLU A 201 11.56 4.39 12.72
N GLY A 202 11.99 3.15 12.62
CA GLY A 202 11.57 2.21 11.58
C GLY A 202 10.52 1.18 11.98
N VAL A 203 9.85 1.33 13.13
CA VAL A 203 8.76 0.42 13.49
C VAL A 203 7.62 0.68 12.51
N ALA A 204 7.59 -0.21 11.59
CA ALA A 204 6.55 -0.50 10.65
C ALA A 204 5.19 0.03 11.08
N ARG A 205 4.77 1.14 10.49
CA ARG A 205 3.37 1.53 10.54
C ARG A 205 2.64 0.58 9.60
N ILE A 206 1.77 -0.24 10.18
CA ILE A 206 0.82 -1.01 9.43
C ILE A 206 -0.10 -0.01 8.76
N GLY A 207 0.09 0.20 7.46
CA GLY A 207 -0.81 1.00 6.65
C GLY A 207 -2.14 0.27 6.56
N SER A 208 -3.21 0.94 6.88
CA SER A 208 -4.59 0.49 6.66
C SER A 208 -5.28 1.48 5.72
#